data_c237ad07534fa26fc0ce1aae0170af8c
#
_entry.id   c237ad07534fa26fc0ce1aae0170af8c
#
_cell.length_a   1.000
_cell.length_b   1.000
_cell.length_c   1.000
_cell.angle_alpha   90.00
_cell.angle_beta   90.00
_cell.angle_gamma   90.00
#
_symmetry.space_group_name_H-M   'P 1'
#
loop_
_entity.id
_entity.type
_entity.pdbx_description
1 polymer ?
#
loop_
_entity_poly.entity_id
_entity_poly.type
_entity_poly.pdbx_seq_one_letter_code
_entity_poly.pdbx_strand_id
1 'polypeptide(L)'
;AKRDWGHAKDYVEGMWRILQADKPEDYVLATGTTTSIRDFVNMVFEELGFELEWQGKGVDEKAIDKATGKVIVAVNPEFFRPAEVELLLGDSTKARTQLGWKPQYDLKALAKEMVAEDLKLAQKEKVLKANGFETNTTYAA
;
A
#
# COMPACT_ATOMS: atom_id res chain seq x y z
N ALA A 1 -4.33 -6.40 11.08
CA ALA A 1 -3.62 -5.15 11.41
C ALA A 1 -4.13 -4.01 10.55
N LYS A 2 -4.12 -2.77 11.11
CA LYS A 2 -4.52 -1.54 10.41
C LYS A 2 -3.33 -0.58 10.31
N ARG A 3 -3.21 0.08 9.17
CA ARG A 3 -2.12 1.03 8.90
C ARG A 3 -2.68 2.31 8.30
N ASP A 4 -1.95 3.40 8.52
CA ASP A 4 -2.16 4.69 7.87
C ASP A 4 -1.22 4.75 6.66
N TRP A 5 -1.77 4.65 5.45
CA TRP A 5 -1.02 4.77 4.21
C TRP A 5 -1.24 6.13 3.58
N GLY A 6 -0.15 6.78 3.20
CA GLY A 6 -0.19 8.02 2.46
C GLY A 6 0.67 8.00 1.21
N HIS A 7 0.39 8.91 0.32
CA HIS A 7 1.09 9.03 -0.94
C HIS A 7 2.46 9.71 -0.75
N ALA A 8 3.50 9.20 -1.41
CA ALA A 8 4.86 9.75 -1.31
C ALA A 8 4.93 11.25 -1.67
N LYS A 9 4.14 11.71 -2.64
CA LYS A 9 4.08 13.13 -3.02
C LYS A 9 3.64 14.02 -1.86
N ASP A 10 2.66 13.58 -1.07
CA ASP A 10 2.19 14.32 0.12
C ASP A 10 3.28 14.40 1.19
N TYR A 11 4.03 13.31 1.40
CA TYR A 11 5.11 13.28 2.38
C TYR A 11 6.30 14.14 1.96
N VAL A 12 6.68 14.12 0.67
CA VAL A 12 7.74 14.99 0.14
C VAL A 12 7.36 16.46 0.27
N GLU A 13 6.11 16.81 -0.03
CA GLU A 13 5.57 18.16 0.21
C GLU A 13 5.67 18.54 1.69
N GLY A 14 5.31 17.63 2.60
CA GLY A 14 5.44 17.84 4.03
C GLY A 14 6.89 18.05 4.48
N MET A 15 7.82 17.26 3.97
CA MET A 15 9.26 17.42 4.24
C MET A 15 9.76 18.79 3.78
N TRP A 16 9.36 19.22 2.59
CA TRP A 16 9.71 20.55 2.07
C TRP A 16 9.17 21.67 2.97
N ARG A 17 7.90 21.57 3.42
CA ARG A 17 7.29 22.57 4.32
C ARG A 17 7.98 22.63 5.69
N ILE A 18 8.41 21.49 6.23
CA ILE A 18 9.20 21.43 7.47
C ILE A 18 10.48 22.23 7.32
N LEU A 19 11.17 22.11 6.18
CA LEU A 19 12.41 22.86 5.90
C LEU A 19 12.20 24.37 5.70
N GLN A 20 10.96 24.81 5.40
CA GLN A 20 10.59 26.22 5.28
C GLN A 20 10.10 26.84 6.60
N ALA A 21 9.96 26.05 7.66
CA ALA A 21 9.48 26.55 8.94
C ALA A 21 10.49 27.49 9.59
N ASP A 22 10.01 28.53 10.26
CA ASP A 22 10.86 29.53 10.92
C ASP A 22 11.71 28.94 12.06
N LYS A 23 11.26 27.85 12.65
CA LYS A 23 11.93 27.16 13.75
C LYS A 23 12.01 25.67 13.48
N PRO A 24 13.16 25.02 13.83
CA PRO A 24 13.27 23.57 13.74
C PRO A 24 12.41 22.92 14.83
N GLU A 25 11.43 22.14 14.42
CA GLU A 25 10.53 21.40 15.30
C GLU A 25 10.19 20.03 14.70
N ASP A 26 9.74 19.11 15.55
CA ASP A 26 9.28 17.79 15.12
C ASP A 26 7.83 17.85 14.64
N TYR A 27 7.56 17.19 13.51
CA TYR A 27 6.24 17.09 12.92
C TYR A 27 5.91 15.65 12.55
N VAL A 28 4.67 15.25 12.82
CA VAL A 28 4.13 13.98 12.32
C VAL A 28 3.40 14.25 11.01
N LEU A 29 3.79 13.52 9.97
CA LEU A 29 3.07 13.50 8.69
C LEU A 29 2.29 12.20 8.61
N ALA A 30 0.98 12.27 8.64
CA ALA A 30 0.07 11.13 8.59
C ALA A 30 -1.25 11.53 7.95
N THR A 31 -1.92 10.56 7.31
CA THR A 31 -3.21 10.85 6.68
C THR A 31 -4.32 11.02 7.72
N GLY A 32 -4.19 10.36 8.86
CA GLY A 32 -5.18 10.31 9.92
C GLY A 32 -6.29 9.28 9.66
N THR A 33 -6.11 8.43 8.65
CA THR A 33 -7.05 7.37 8.30
C THR A 33 -6.36 6.02 8.29
N THR A 34 -6.94 5.04 8.96
CA THR A 34 -6.39 3.68 8.96
C THR A 34 -7.28 2.72 8.19
N THR A 35 -6.63 1.83 7.44
CA THR A 35 -7.29 0.77 6.69
C THR A 35 -6.66 -0.57 7.05
N SER A 36 -7.45 -1.65 7.09
CA SER A 36 -6.89 -2.98 7.30
C SER A 36 -6.09 -3.44 6.07
N ILE A 37 -5.10 -4.30 6.29
CA ILE A 37 -4.34 -4.90 5.17
C ILE A 37 -5.28 -5.64 4.22
N ARG A 38 -6.29 -6.34 4.76
CA ARG A 38 -7.29 -7.04 3.96
C ARG A 38 -8.09 -6.08 3.06
N ASP A 39 -8.56 -4.97 3.60
CA ASP A 39 -9.31 -3.98 2.82
C ASP A 39 -8.43 -3.32 1.76
N PHE A 40 -7.15 -3.08 2.06
CA PHE A 40 -6.21 -2.58 1.09
C PHE A 40 -5.99 -3.58 -0.06
N VAL A 41 -5.81 -4.88 0.25
CA VAL A 41 -5.72 -5.93 -0.76
C VAL A 41 -6.99 -6.00 -1.61
N ASN A 42 -8.18 -5.96 -1.00
CA ASN A 42 -9.44 -5.92 -1.75
C ASN A 42 -9.47 -4.74 -2.74
N MET A 43 -9.12 -3.54 -2.27
CA MET A 43 -9.08 -2.33 -3.10
C MET A 43 -8.16 -2.48 -4.32
N VAL A 44 -6.97 -3.06 -4.13
CA VAL A 44 -6.00 -3.31 -5.20
C VAL A 44 -6.56 -4.31 -6.22
N PHE A 45 -7.17 -5.40 -5.76
CA PHE A 45 -7.71 -6.43 -6.65
C PHE A 45 -9.00 -5.99 -7.35
N GLU A 46 -9.82 -5.13 -6.73
CA GLU A 46 -10.98 -4.49 -7.38
C GLU A 46 -10.55 -3.63 -8.58
N GLU A 47 -9.44 -2.87 -8.47
CA GLU A 47 -8.91 -2.08 -9.61
C GLU A 47 -8.44 -2.97 -10.78
N LEU A 48 -8.12 -4.23 -10.51
CA LEU A 48 -7.77 -5.24 -11.51
C LEU A 48 -8.97 -6.05 -12.01
N GLY A 49 -10.17 -5.80 -11.49
CA GLY A 49 -11.40 -6.50 -11.85
C GLY A 49 -11.61 -7.87 -11.19
N PHE A 50 -10.88 -8.16 -10.10
CA PHE A 50 -11.05 -9.37 -9.31
C PHE A 50 -12.02 -9.14 -8.15
N GLU A 51 -12.80 -10.14 -7.84
CA GLU A 51 -13.61 -10.21 -6.62
C GLU A 51 -13.08 -11.30 -5.70
N LEU A 52 -12.63 -10.91 -4.50
CA LEU A 52 -11.97 -11.80 -3.55
C LEU A 52 -12.94 -12.41 -2.54
N GLU A 53 -12.74 -13.69 -2.23
CA GLU A 53 -13.30 -14.39 -1.09
C GLU A 53 -12.21 -14.79 -0.12
N TRP A 54 -12.31 -14.36 1.15
CA TRP A 54 -11.33 -14.67 2.18
C TRP A 54 -11.71 -15.93 2.95
N GLN A 55 -10.74 -16.81 3.15
CA GLN A 55 -10.90 -18.08 3.89
C GLN A 55 -9.72 -18.27 4.84
N GLY A 56 -9.97 -18.98 5.95
CA GLY A 56 -8.96 -19.26 6.98
C GLY A 56 -8.74 -18.08 7.94
N LYS A 57 -7.74 -18.21 8.81
CA LYS A 57 -7.32 -17.21 9.80
C LYS A 57 -5.83 -17.34 10.10
N GLY A 58 -5.19 -16.22 10.47
CA GLY A 58 -3.78 -16.20 10.83
C GLY A 58 -2.90 -16.63 9.66
N VAL A 59 -2.01 -17.59 9.88
CA VAL A 59 -1.09 -18.10 8.85
C VAL A 59 -1.81 -18.85 7.72
N ASP A 60 -3.01 -19.40 7.98
CA ASP A 60 -3.80 -20.14 6.98
C ASP A 60 -4.74 -19.21 6.17
N GLU A 61 -4.69 -17.91 6.41
CA GLU A 61 -5.54 -16.95 5.72
C GLU A 61 -5.13 -16.83 4.25
N LYS A 62 -6.12 -16.92 3.37
CA LYS A 62 -5.94 -16.80 1.93
C LYS A 62 -7.13 -16.10 1.27
N ALA A 63 -6.87 -15.45 0.15
CA ALA A 63 -7.90 -14.91 -0.71
C ALA A 63 -8.00 -15.68 -2.02
N ILE A 64 -9.21 -15.97 -2.41
CA ILE A 64 -9.59 -16.74 -3.60
C ILE A 64 -10.31 -15.81 -4.56
N ASP A 65 -9.92 -15.84 -5.83
CA ASP A 65 -10.69 -15.21 -6.90
C ASP A 65 -12.00 -15.96 -7.09
N LYS A 66 -13.13 -15.30 -6.87
CA LYS A 66 -14.46 -15.92 -6.98
C LYS A 66 -14.77 -16.44 -8.38
N ALA A 67 -14.23 -15.81 -9.42
CA ALA A 67 -14.48 -16.17 -10.79
C ALA A 67 -13.80 -17.49 -11.19
N THR A 68 -12.59 -17.74 -10.68
CA THR A 68 -11.74 -18.87 -11.09
C THR A 68 -11.58 -19.95 -10.02
N GLY A 69 -11.88 -19.64 -8.76
CA GLY A 69 -11.60 -20.50 -7.60
C GLY A 69 -10.11 -20.61 -7.24
N LYS A 70 -9.24 -19.83 -7.87
CA LYS A 70 -7.79 -19.88 -7.61
C LYS A 70 -7.42 -19.05 -6.40
N VAL A 71 -6.50 -19.58 -5.58
CA VAL A 71 -5.86 -18.80 -4.52
C VAL A 71 -4.90 -17.82 -5.17
N ILE A 72 -5.08 -16.52 -4.91
CA ILE A 72 -4.28 -15.45 -5.48
C ILE A 72 -3.54 -14.62 -4.43
N VAL A 73 -3.94 -14.72 -3.15
CA VAL A 73 -3.21 -14.17 -2.01
C VAL A 73 -3.16 -15.22 -0.92
N ALA A 74 -2.00 -15.39 -0.29
CA ALA A 74 -1.81 -16.24 0.86
C ALA A 74 -0.81 -15.62 1.83
N VAL A 75 -0.93 -15.94 3.11
CA VAL A 75 0.07 -15.57 4.11
C VAL A 75 1.28 -16.47 3.95
N ASN A 76 2.47 -15.89 3.79
CA ASN A 76 3.71 -16.66 3.82
C ASN A 76 4.11 -16.92 5.28
N PRO A 77 4.22 -18.19 5.73
CA PRO A 77 4.61 -18.52 7.11
C PRO A 77 5.96 -17.93 7.54
N GLU A 78 6.90 -17.77 6.63
CA GLU A 78 8.22 -17.18 6.88
C GLU A 78 8.14 -15.73 7.36
N PHE A 79 7.17 -14.97 6.85
CA PHE A 79 6.97 -13.56 7.20
C PHE A 79 5.86 -13.34 8.22
N PHE A 80 5.21 -14.41 8.66
CA PHE A 80 4.15 -14.32 9.65
C PHE A 80 4.69 -13.89 11.01
N ARG A 81 4.12 -12.81 11.57
CA ARG A 81 4.48 -12.27 12.88
C ARG A 81 3.35 -12.49 13.87
N PRO A 82 3.50 -13.38 14.86
CA PRO A 82 2.46 -13.64 15.86
C PRO A 82 2.11 -12.41 16.72
N ALA A 83 3.11 -11.56 16.99
CA ALA A 83 2.95 -10.31 17.72
C ALA A 83 3.11 -9.12 16.77
N GLU A 84 2.02 -8.71 16.13
CA GLU A 84 1.98 -7.55 15.24
C GLU A 84 1.23 -6.39 15.92
N VAL A 85 1.66 -5.17 15.66
CA VAL A 85 0.95 -3.97 16.11
C VAL A 85 -0.39 -3.88 15.36
N GLU A 86 -1.50 -3.95 16.10
CA GLU A 86 -2.83 -3.99 15.50
C GLU A 86 -3.21 -2.67 14.82
N LEU A 87 -2.80 -1.54 15.41
CA LEU A 87 -3.17 -0.21 14.93
C LEU A 87 -1.96 0.72 14.97
N LEU A 88 -1.64 1.33 13.83
CA LEU A 88 -0.74 2.48 13.73
C LEU A 88 -1.51 3.63 13.09
N LEU A 89 -1.73 4.68 13.89
CA LEU A 89 -2.40 5.91 13.48
C LEU A 89 -1.54 7.10 13.91
N GLY A 90 -1.18 7.96 12.96
CA GLY A 90 -0.47 9.19 13.24
C GLY A 90 -1.43 10.37 13.44
N ASP A 91 -1.10 11.26 14.38
CA ASP A 91 -1.77 12.55 14.54
C ASP A 91 -0.93 13.66 13.88
N SER A 92 -1.40 14.16 12.75
CA SER A 92 -0.76 15.24 11.98
C SER A 92 -1.32 16.63 12.28
N THR A 93 -2.05 16.82 13.38
CA THR A 93 -2.69 18.09 13.73
C THR A 93 -1.70 19.25 13.76
N LYS A 94 -0.52 19.05 14.34
CA LYS A 94 0.54 20.08 14.38
C LYS A 94 1.00 20.48 12.96
N ALA A 95 1.26 19.51 12.08
CA ALA A 95 1.67 19.78 10.71
C ALA A 95 0.56 20.50 9.92
N ARG A 96 -0.69 20.12 10.13
CA ARG A 96 -1.84 20.77 9.49
C ARG A 96 -2.03 22.22 9.93
N THR A 97 -1.89 22.49 11.23
CA THR A 97 -2.15 23.84 11.78
C THR A 97 -0.99 24.78 11.60
N GLN A 98 0.25 24.33 11.75
CA GLN A 98 1.44 25.18 11.69
C GLN A 98 2.05 25.28 10.29
N LEU A 99 2.07 24.19 9.54
CA LEU A 99 2.66 24.17 8.19
C LEU A 99 1.61 24.26 7.08
N GLY A 100 0.31 24.23 7.40
CA GLY A 100 -0.76 24.14 6.41
C GLY A 100 -0.70 22.88 5.55
N TRP A 101 0.06 21.86 6.00
CA TRP A 101 0.18 20.60 5.28
C TRP A 101 -1.09 19.75 5.44
N LYS A 102 -1.53 19.16 4.34
CA LYS A 102 -2.61 18.15 4.36
C LYS A 102 -2.42 17.18 3.21
N PRO A 103 -2.75 15.89 3.39
CA PRO A 103 -2.76 14.93 2.29
C PRO A 103 -3.70 15.37 1.17
N GLN A 104 -3.26 15.24 -0.08
CA GLN A 104 -4.06 15.51 -1.27
C GLN A 104 -4.61 14.22 -1.88
N TYR A 105 -3.94 13.09 -1.59
CA TYR A 105 -4.27 11.78 -2.13
C TYR A 105 -4.88 10.90 -1.04
N ASP A 106 -6.03 10.31 -1.32
CA ASP A 106 -6.58 9.26 -0.49
C ASP A 106 -5.98 7.89 -0.85
N LEU A 107 -6.28 6.87 -0.05
CA LEU A 107 -5.76 5.52 -0.25
C LEU A 107 -6.22 4.91 -1.58
N LYS A 108 -7.44 5.24 -2.03
CA LYS A 108 -7.97 4.73 -3.30
C LYS A 108 -7.21 5.30 -4.49
N ALA A 109 -6.90 6.59 -4.48
CA ALA A 109 -6.09 7.23 -5.50
C ALA A 109 -4.66 6.64 -5.53
N LEU A 110 -4.07 6.41 -4.35
CA LEU A 110 -2.77 5.76 -4.22
C LEU A 110 -2.79 4.34 -4.81
N ALA A 111 -3.74 3.50 -4.41
CA ALA A 111 -3.87 2.14 -4.90
C ALA A 111 -4.03 2.10 -6.42
N LYS A 112 -4.89 2.95 -6.97
CA LYS A 112 -5.13 3.05 -8.41
C LYS A 112 -3.87 3.45 -9.19
N GLU A 113 -3.12 4.45 -8.72
CA GLU A 113 -1.86 4.88 -9.36
C GLU A 113 -0.83 3.75 -9.34
N MET A 114 -0.63 3.11 -8.18
CA MET A 114 0.33 2.00 -8.04
C MET A 114 -0.04 0.81 -8.92
N VAL A 115 -1.30 0.37 -8.90
CA VAL A 115 -1.77 -0.75 -9.74
C VAL A 115 -1.55 -0.45 -11.23
N ALA A 116 -1.85 0.76 -11.68
CA ALA A 116 -1.67 1.13 -13.08
C ALA A 116 -0.20 1.06 -13.52
N GLU A 117 0.74 1.51 -12.67
CA GLU A 117 2.17 1.46 -12.99
C GLU A 117 2.74 0.03 -12.88
N ASP A 118 2.38 -0.72 -11.85
CA ASP A 118 2.82 -2.11 -11.68
C ASP A 118 2.28 -3.01 -12.81
N LEU A 119 1.06 -2.77 -13.28
CA LEU A 119 0.49 -3.51 -14.41
C LEU A 119 1.28 -3.27 -15.70
N LYS A 120 1.70 -2.03 -15.98
CA LYS A 120 2.57 -1.71 -17.12
C LYS A 120 3.90 -2.44 -17.02
N LEU A 121 4.49 -2.46 -15.82
CA LEU A 121 5.75 -3.15 -15.56
C LEU A 121 5.60 -4.66 -15.79
N ALA A 122 4.57 -5.29 -15.23
CA ALA A 122 4.29 -6.70 -15.40
C ALA A 122 4.04 -7.08 -16.88
N GLN A 123 3.33 -6.23 -17.63
CA GLN A 123 3.11 -6.41 -19.07
C GLN A 123 4.44 -6.34 -19.85
N LYS A 124 5.28 -5.36 -19.53
CA LYS A 124 6.63 -5.25 -20.13
C LYS A 124 7.46 -6.50 -19.87
N GLU A 125 7.49 -6.98 -18.63
CA GLU A 125 8.22 -8.20 -18.28
C GLU A 125 7.71 -9.44 -19.01
N LYS A 126 6.39 -9.58 -19.12
CA LYS A 126 5.77 -10.67 -19.88
C LYS A 126 6.25 -10.69 -21.32
N VAL A 127 6.32 -9.52 -21.97
CA VAL A 127 6.82 -9.40 -23.35
C VAL A 127 8.31 -9.75 -23.43
N LEU A 128 9.13 -9.25 -22.51
CA LEU A 128 10.56 -9.55 -22.49
C LEU A 128 10.82 -11.05 -22.30
N LYS A 129 10.18 -11.69 -21.34
CA LYS A 129 10.28 -13.14 -21.10
C LYS A 129 9.83 -13.97 -22.30
N ALA A 130 8.74 -13.57 -22.96
CA ALA A 130 8.24 -14.26 -24.15
C ALA A 130 9.21 -14.19 -25.34
N ASN A 131 10.11 -13.19 -25.38
CA ASN A 131 11.15 -13.02 -26.40
C ASN A 131 12.52 -13.48 -25.94
N GLY A 132 12.64 -14.23 -24.83
CA GLY A 132 13.90 -14.83 -24.36
C GLY A 132 14.85 -13.87 -23.64
N PHE A 133 14.38 -12.68 -23.24
CA PHE A 133 15.18 -11.75 -22.45
C PHE A 133 15.05 -12.04 -20.95
N GLU A 134 16.17 -11.92 -20.22
CA GLU A 134 16.15 -11.93 -18.76
C GLU A 134 15.50 -10.65 -18.23
N THR A 135 14.73 -10.78 -17.16
CA THR A 135 14.14 -9.65 -16.46
C THR A 135 14.72 -9.56 -15.05
N ASN A 136 15.27 -8.40 -14.69
CA ASN A 136 15.92 -8.16 -13.39
C ASN A 136 14.93 -7.95 -12.23
N THR A 137 13.66 -8.26 -12.41
CA THR A 137 12.68 -8.11 -11.35
C THR A 137 12.74 -9.31 -10.43
N THR A 138 13.57 -9.17 -9.41
CA THR A 138 13.54 -10.04 -8.23
C THR A 138 12.32 -9.62 -7.40
N TYR A 139 11.13 -10.08 -7.77
CA TYR A 139 10.11 -10.24 -6.74
C TYR A 139 10.65 -11.34 -5.83
N ALA A 140 10.97 -11.02 -4.58
CA ALA A 140 11.38 -12.01 -3.61
C ALA A 140 10.32 -13.13 -3.61
N ALA A 141 10.77 -14.32 -3.97
CA ALA A 141 9.96 -15.53 -3.94
C ALA A 141 9.62 -15.88 -2.49
#